data_8e7453ae00ec77c31c8600e58ce9569f
#
_entry.id   8e7453ae00ec77c31c8600e58ce9569f
#
_cell.length_a   1.000
_cell.length_b   1.000
_cell.length_c   1.000
_cell.angle_alpha   90.00
_cell.angle_beta   90.00
_cell.angle_gamma   90.00
#
_symmetry.space_group_name_H-M   'P 1'
#
loop_
_entity.id
_entity.type
_entity.pdbx_description
1 polymer ?
#
loop_
_entity_poly.entity_id
_entity_poly.type
_entity_poly.pdbx_seq_one_letter_code
_entity_poly.pdbx_strand_id
1 'polypeptide(L)'
;MMARELTLITGLVELDRTSLRERALEMLRKAVTSREIEPGSRLVETELSAAMGISRGTLREALRQLEHEGLIEVGERGRLTVRTLTDAELADMFAVRAALEGLAAAELSTRPDRDLLLAELQRALDALSAADGSIGDMVEADLTFHRLLCELTGNATLVRAWETFTGPIRVAILFAGPEAALANMAAARHEQLIDAIGSGGPDTARRAVEAHMHQGRPHAAGPGGPVRSSQHRSTVNR
;
A
#
# COMPACT_ATOMS: atom_id res chain seq x y z
N MET A 1 -6.54 61.86 3.92
CA MET A 1 -5.84 60.61 4.30
C MET A 1 -6.75 59.47 3.84
N MET A 2 -6.44 58.87 2.66
CA MET A 2 -7.34 57.99 1.92
C MET A 2 -7.02 56.56 2.25
N ALA A 3 -7.97 55.87 2.88
CA ALA A 3 -7.97 54.41 2.98
C ALA A 3 -8.32 53.83 1.60
N ARG A 4 -7.40 53.10 0.98
CA ARG A 4 -7.65 52.30 -0.22
C ARG A 4 -8.41 51.04 0.21
N GLU A 5 -9.68 50.99 -0.13
CA GLU A 5 -10.48 49.76 -0.10
C GLU A 5 -9.86 48.74 -1.04
N LEU A 6 -9.42 47.63 -0.48
CA LEU A 6 -9.15 46.41 -1.23
C LEU A 6 -10.49 45.86 -1.72
N THR A 7 -10.81 46.15 -2.97
CA THR A 7 -11.93 45.49 -3.66
C THR A 7 -11.64 44.00 -3.69
N LEU A 8 -12.36 43.24 -2.87
CA LEU A 8 -12.42 41.77 -2.94
C LEU A 8 -12.87 41.38 -4.35
N ILE A 9 -11.99 40.70 -5.07
CA ILE A 9 -12.32 40.09 -6.36
C ILE A 9 -13.23 38.92 -6.06
N THR A 10 -14.52 39.15 -5.96
CA THR A 10 -15.57 38.14 -5.92
C THR A 10 -15.69 37.55 -7.32
N GLY A 11 -15.05 36.37 -7.53
CA GLY A 11 -15.16 35.68 -8.82
C GLY A 11 -13.97 34.79 -9.20
N LEU A 12 -12.97 34.63 -8.34
CA LEU A 12 -11.98 33.61 -8.55
C LEU A 12 -12.62 32.27 -8.17
N VAL A 13 -13.10 31.54 -9.15
CA VAL A 13 -13.38 30.11 -9.02
C VAL A 13 -12.02 29.46 -8.77
N GLU A 14 -11.90 28.76 -7.66
CA GLU A 14 -10.71 28.00 -7.32
C GLU A 14 -10.42 27.04 -8.48
N LEU A 15 -9.36 27.31 -9.21
CA LEU A 15 -8.95 26.44 -10.30
C LEU A 15 -8.61 25.09 -9.68
N ASP A 16 -9.29 24.06 -10.11
CA ASP A 16 -9.16 22.67 -9.64
C ASP A 16 -7.76 22.10 -9.98
N ARG A 17 -6.73 22.64 -9.35
CA ARG A 17 -5.35 22.13 -9.41
C ARG A 17 -5.24 20.76 -8.76
N THR A 18 -6.14 20.46 -7.84
CA THR A 18 -6.23 19.20 -7.13
C THR A 18 -6.47 18.06 -8.12
N SER A 19 -7.35 18.26 -9.11
CA SER A 19 -7.71 17.25 -10.10
C SER A 19 -6.53 16.82 -11.00
N LEU A 20 -5.69 17.75 -11.48
CA LEU A 20 -4.56 17.41 -12.35
C LEU A 20 -3.45 16.68 -11.59
N ARG A 21 -3.17 17.08 -10.35
CA ARG A 21 -2.21 16.39 -9.48
C ARG A 21 -2.70 14.97 -9.16
N GLU A 22 -3.95 14.84 -8.76
CA GLU A 22 -4.55 13.55 -8.42
C GLU A 22 -4.60 12.61 -9.62
N ARG A 23 -4.98 13.12 -10.78
CA ARG A 23 -4.97 12.34 -12.03
C ARG A 23 -3.56 11.90 -12.41
N ALA A 24 -2.57 12.78 -12.27
CA ALA A 24 -1.17 12.44 -12.51
C ALA A 24 -0.66 11.38 -11.56
N LEU A 25 -0.98 11.53 -10.26
CA LEU A 25 -0.65 10.54 -9.23
C LEU A 25 -1.27 9.19 -9.54
N GLU A 26 -2.55 9.16 -9.87
CA GLU A 26 -3.26 7.90 -10.16
C GLU A 26 -2.72 7.21 -11.42
N MET A 27 -2.45 7.97 -12.49
CA MET A 27 -1.83 7.42 -13.70
C MET A 27 -0.45 6.82 -13.42
N LEU A 28 0.40 7.54 -12.68
CA LEU A 28 1.74 7.05 -12.34
C LEU A 28 1.68 5.86 -11.39
N ARG A 29 0.79 5.89 -10.38
CA ARG A 29 0.56 4.77 -9.48
C ARG A 29 0.16 3.52 -10.27
N LYS A 30 -0.82 3.66 -11.17
CA LYS A 30 -1.26 2.57 -12.03
C LYS A 30 -0.12 2.06 -12.91
N ALA A 31 0.64 2.93 -13.56
CA ALA A 31 1.74 2.52 -14.44
C ALA A 31 2.86 1.76 -13.67
N VAL A 32 3.13 2.16 -12.42
CA VAL A 32 4.09 1.45 -11.55
C VAL A 32 3.52 0.11 -11.07
N THR A 33 2.27 0.09 -10.61
CA THR A 33 1.66 -1.13 -10.05
C THR A 33 1.30 -2.18 -11.10
N SER A 34 0.97 -1.74 -12.32
CA SER A 34 0.74 -2.64 -13.48
C SER A 34 2.04 -3.09 -14.17
N ARG A 35 3.19 -2.60 -13.70
CA ARG A 35 4.51 -2.82 -14.31
C ARG A 35 4.65 -2.28 -15.74
N GLU A 36 3.83 -1.33 -16.16
CA GLU A 36 4.12 -0.54 -17.36
C GLU A 36 5.42 0.24 -17.20
N ILE A 37 5.71 0.66 -15.95
CA ILE A 37 7.01 1.17 -15.53
C ILE A 37 7.62 0.10 -14.62
N GLU A 38 8.62 -0.60 -15.10
CA GLU A 38 9.25 -1.73 -14.40
C GLU A 38 9.96 -1.28 -13.11
N PRO A 39 10.02 -2.14 -12.07
CA PRO A 39 10.84 -1.92 -10.88
C PRO A 39 12.29 -1.60 -11.26
N GLY A 40 12.89 -0.60 -10.59
CA GLY A 40 14.23 -0.10 -10.88
C GLY A 40 14.31 0.89 -12.05
N SER A 41 13.22 1.09 -12.79
CA SER A 41 13.19 2.07 -13.88
C SER A 41 13.41 3.48 -13.37
N ARG A 42 14.19 4.25 -14.11
CA ARG A 42 14.43 5.66 -13.83
C ARG A 42 13.24 6.51 -14.25
N LEU A 43 12.79 7.40 -13.38
CA LEU A 43 11.75 8.37 -13.65
C LEU A 43 12.39 9.73 -13.99
N VAL A 44 12.21 10.19 -15.23
CA VAL A 44 12.77 11.46 -15.71
C VAL A 44 11.67 12.50 -15.71
N GLU A 45 11.74 13.46 -14.79
CA GLU A 45 10.70 14.49 -14.59
C GLU A 45 10.38 15.26 -15.90
N THR A 46 11.38 15.56 -16.73
CA THR A 46 11.17 16.30 -17.97
C THR A 46 10.41 15.49 -19.02
N GLU A 47 10.67 14.20 -19.12
CA GLU A 47 9.99 13.30 -20.03
C GLU A 47 8.56 13.03 -19.57
N LEU A 48 8.38 12.72 -18.30
CA LEU A 48 7.05 12.47 -17.71
C LEU A 48 6.15 13.71 -17.79
N SER A 49 6.68 14.91 -17.46
CA SER A 49 5.87 16.13 -17.54
C SER A 49 5.45 16.46 -18.97
N ALA A 50 6.32 16.23 -19.95
CA ALA A 50 6.02 16.39 -21.36
C ALA A 50 4.97 15.37 -21.85
N ALA A 51 5.17 14.08 -21.51
CA ALA A 51 4.25 13.00 -21.89
C ALA A 51 2.84 13.19 -21.30
N MET A 52 2.75 13.69 -20.06
CA MET A 52 1.47 13.92 -19.38
C MET A 52 0.85 15.31 -19.67
N GLY A 53 1.56 16.21 -20.35
CA GLY A 53 1.08 17.56 -20.64
C GLY A 53 0.84 18.44 -19.41
N ILE A 54 1.60 18.22 -18.32
CA ILE A 54 1.46 18.92 -17.04
C ILE A 54 2.72 19.72 -16.69
N SER A 55 2.58 20.67 -15.75
CA SER A 55 3.72 21.41 -15.24
C SER A 55 4.66 20.52 -14.43
N ARG A 56 5.97 20.81 -14.43
CA ARG A 56 6.95 20.11 -13.57
C ARG A 56 6.60 20.22 -12.09
N GLY A 57 5.99 21.33 -11.66
CA GLY A 57 5.53 21.52 -10.28
C GLY A 57 4.45 20.51 -9.89
N THR A 58 3.41 20.37 -10.74
CA THR A 58 2.32 19.40 -10.56
C THR A 58 2.85 17.96 -10.54
N LEU A 59 3.78 17.65 -11.47
CA LEU A 59 4.41 16.33 -11.51
C LEU A 59 5.22 16.04 -10.23
N ARG A 60 6.02 17.00 -9.76
CA ARG A 60 6.83 16.81 -8.53
C ARG A 60 5.98 16.55 -7.31
N GLU A 61 4.82 17.19 -7.19
CA GLU A 61 3.89 16.91 -6.10
C GLU A 61 3.34 15.48 -6.17
N ALA A 62 2.98 15.01 -7.36
CA ALA A 62 2.56 13.62 -7.57
C ALA A 62 3.69 12.62 -7.26
N LEU A 63 4.92 12.90 -7.72
CA LEU A 63 6.08 12.06 -7.44
C LEU A 63 6.44 12.02 -5.95
N ARG A 64 6.37 13.15 -5.23
CA ARG A 64 6.55 13.16 -3.76
C ARG A 64 5.52 12.29 -3.04
N GLN A 65 4.29 12.27 -3.54
CA GLN A 65 3.27 11.40 -2.97
C GLN A 65 3.58 9.92 -3.22
N LEU A 66 4.02 9.55 -4.44
CA LEU A 66 4.49 8.19 -4.74
C LEU A 66 5.72 7.79 -3.91
N GLU A 67 6.63 8.72 -3.64
CA GLU A 67 7.77 8.51 -2.74
C GLU A 67 7.28 8.24 -1.30
N HIS A 68 6.35 9.05 -0.82
CA HIS A 68 5.73 8.84 0.49
C HIS A 68 4.98 7.49 0.57
N GLU A 69 4.35 7.08 -0.52
CA GLU A 69 3.71 5.75 -0.65
C GLU A 69 4.75 4.61 -0.79
N GLY A 70 6.04 4.94 -0.92
CA GLY A 70 7.12 3.97 -1.06
C GLY A 70 7.18 3.27 -2.42
N LEU A 71 6.42 3.74 -3.42
CA LEU A 71 6.44 3.19 -4.78
C LEU A 71 7.67 3.59 -5.58
N ILE A 72 8.23 4.74 -5.25
CA ILE A 72 9.48 5.24 -5.82
C ILE A 72 10.45 5.67 -4.73
N GLU A 73 11.70 5.78 -5.07
CA GLU A 73 12.76 6.21 -4.16
C GLU A 73 13.67 7.23 -4.80
N VAL A 74 14.24 8.10 -3.97
CA VAL A 74 15.29 9.03 -4.38
C VAL A 74 16.64 8.40 -4.09
N GLY A 75 17.29 7.95 -5.13
CA GLY A 75 18.64 7.40 -5.07
C GLY A 75 19.71 8.48 -5.02
N GLU A 76 20.97 8.04 -5.17
CA GLU A 76 22.12 8.94 -5.21
C GLU A 76 21.95 10.03 -6.29
N ARG A 77 22.36 11.26 -5.93
CA ARG A 77 22.29 12.45 -6.80
C ARG A 77 20.88 12.88 -7.18
N GLY A 78 19.87 12.55 -6.35
CA GLY A 78 18.47 12.93 -6.59
C GLY A 78 17.79 12.19 -7.74
N ARG A 79 18.27 11.01 -8.10
CA ARG A 79 17.63 10.18 -9.13
C ARG A 79 16.37 9.53 -8.57
N LEU A 80 15.26 9.74 -9.24
CA LEU A 80 14.01 9.04 -8.95
C LEU A 80 13.99 7.69 -9.69
N THR A 81 13.73 6.64 -8.96
CA THR A 81 13.59 5.27 -9.50
C THR A 81 12.36 4.58 -8.91
N VAL A 82 11.74 3.71 -9.68
CA VAL A 82 10.72 2.80 -9.13
C VAL A 82 11.40 1.86 -8.14
N ARG A 83 10.85 1.75 -6.94
CA ARG A 83 11.46 0.98 -5.87
C ARG A 83 11.60 -0.49 -6.23
N THR A 84 12.71 -1.09 -5.83
CA THR A 84 12.94 -2.52 -5.88
C THR A 84 13.16 -3.03 -4.47
N LEU A 85 12.74 -4.27 -4.20
CA LEU A 85 12.97 -4.93 -2.93
C LEU A 85 13.61 -6.30 -3.21
N THR A 86 14.66 -6.61 -2.50
CA THR A 86 15.29 -7.93 -2.53
C THR A 86 14.53 -8.91 -1.64
N ASP A 87 14.70 -10.21 -1.85
CA ASP A 87 14.12 -11.25 -0.98
C ASP A 87 14.60 -11.10 0.47
N ALA A 88 15.83 -10.65 0.69
CA ALA A 88 16.38 -10.40 2.02
C ALA A 88 15.65 -9.23 2.70
N GLU A 89 15.49 -8.08 2.02
CA GLU A 89 14.75 -6.93 2.55
C GLU A 89 13.28 -7.28 2.84
N LEU A 90 12.64 -8.07 1.96
CA LEU A 90 11.30 -8.58 2.21
C LEU A 90 11.24 -9.47 3.45
N ALA A 91 12.22 -10.37 3.62
CA ALA A 91 12.30 -11.23 4.80
C ALA A 91 12.43 -10.41 6.09
N ASP A 92 13.33 -9.43 6.09
CA ASP A 92 13.57 -8.57 7.25
C ASP A 92 12.33 -7.73 7.60
N MET A 93 11.68 -7.14 6.60
CA MET A 93 10.46 -6.36 6.81
C MET A 93 9.31 -7.21 7.39
N PHE A 94 9.08 -8.39 6.83
CA PHE A 94 8.02 -9.27 7.32
C PHE A 94 8.33 -9.84 8.71
N ALA A 95 9.61 -10.05 9.06
CA ALA A 95 10.02 -10.44 10.40
C ALA A 95 9.73 -9.31 11.42
N VAL A 96 10.03 -8.06 11.08
CA VAL A 96 9.71 -6.92 11.96
C VAL A 96 8.21 -6.72 12.09
N ARG A 97 7.44 -6.86 11.00
CA ARG A 97 5.96 -6.83 11.07
C ARG A 97 5.43 -7.91 11.99
N ALA A 98 5.93 -9.16 11.85
CA ALA A 98 5.53 -10.27 12.73
C ALA A 98 5.76 -9.94 14.20
N ALA A 99 6.86 -9.27 14.54
CA ALA A 99 7.15 -8.85 15.91
C ALA A 99 6.19 -7.77 16.41
N LEU A 100 5.94 -6.73 15.60
CA LEU A 100 5.04 -5.62 15.96
C LEU A 100 3.58 -6.08 16.07
N GLU A 101 3.09 -6.77 15.06
CA GLU A 101 1.71 -7.25 15.03
C GLU A 101 1.48 -8.43 15.99
N GLY A 102 2.51 -9.26 16.20
CA GLY A 102 2.48 -10.30 17.22
C GLY A 102 2.40 -9.75 18.64
N LEU A 103 3.08 -8.61 18.92
CA LEU A 103 2.93 -7.88 20.16
C LEU A 103 1.48 -7.37 20.30
N ALA A 104 0.92 -6.75 19.26
CA ALA A 104 -0.46 -6.28 19.26
C ALA A 104 -1.44 -7.42 19.54
N ALA A 105 -1.36 -8.52 18.80
CA ALA A 105 -2.25 -9.67 18.94
C ALA A 105 -2.18 -10.30 20.35
N ALA A 106 -0.97 -10.43 20.89
CA ALA A 106 -0.75 -10.93 22.25
C ALA A 106 -1.38 -10.01 23.30
N GLU A 107 -1.23 -8.71 23.16
CA GLU A 107 -1.85 -7.73 24.06
C GLU A 107 -3.38 -7.78 23.99
N LEU A 108 -3.96 -7.74 22.78
CA LEU A 108 -5.40 -7.80 22.57
C LEU A 108 -6.02 -9.08 23.15
N SER A 109 -5.31 -10.23 23.06
CA SER A 109 -5.83 -11.51 23.56
C SER A 109 -6.08 -11.55 25.06
N THR A 110 -5.46 -10.65 25.83
CA THR A 110 -5.60 -10.57 27.30
C THR A 110 -6.51 -9.42 27.77
N ARG A 111 -7.01 -8.61 26.84
CA ARG A 111 -7.84 -7.44 27.17
C ARG A 111 -9.21 -7.83 27.71
N PRO A 112 -9.73 -7.15 28.75
CA PRO A 112 -11.08 -7.38 29.25
C PRO A 112 -12.17 -7.06 28.23
N ASP A 113 -11.93 -6.08 27.35
CA ASP A 113 -12.82 -5.62 26.27
C ASP A 113 -12.54 -6.32 24.93
N ARG A 114 -11.80 -7.45 24.95
CA ARG A 114 -11.37 -8.21 23.78
C ARG A 114 -12.48 -8.45 22.76
N ASP A 115 -13.66 -8.86 23.20
CA ASP A 115 -14.75 -9.20 22.29
C ASP A 115 -15.24 -7.99 21.48
N LEU A 116 -15.18 -6.78 22.05
CA LEU A 116 -15.47 -5.54 21.31
C LEU A 116 -14.38 -5.25 20.26
N LEU A 117 -13.11 -5.46 20.61
CA LEU A 117 -11.98 -5.26 19.70
C LEU A 117 -11.99 -6.28 18.55
N LEU A 118 -12.36 -7.54 18.83
CA LEU A 118 -12.55 -8.55 17.80
C LEU A 118 -13.69 -8.20 16.83
N ALA A 119 -14.76 -7.61 17.32
CA ALA A 119 -15.85 -7.14 16.46
C ALA A 119 -15.41 -6.00 15.52
N GLU A 120 -14.44 -5.18 15.94
CA GLU A 120 -13.84 -4.16 15.06
C GLU A 120 -12.94 -4.78 13.99
N LEU A 121 -12.10 -5.75 14.36
CA LEU A 121 -11.29 -6.51 13.42
C LEU A 121 -12.15 -7.28 12.42
N GLN A 122 -13.27 -7.87 12.85
CA GLN A 122 -14.20 -8.55 11.97
C GLN A 122 -14.81 -7.61 10.95
N ARG A 123 -15.21 -6.40 11.33
CA ARG A 123 -15.70 -5.38 10.39
C ARG A 123 -14.65 -4.99 9.35
N ALA A 124 -13.39 -4.87 9.75
CA ALA A 124 -12.29 -4.60 8.81
C ALA A 124 -12.06 -5.78 7.85
N LEU A 125 -12.20 -7.02 8.35
CA LEU A 125 -12.14 -8.23 7.52
C LEU A 125 -13.30 -8.31 6.55
N ASP A 126 -14.52 -7.97 6.99
CA ASP A 126 -15.68 -7.93 6.12
C ASP A 126 -15.49 -6.90 4.99
N ALA A 127 -14.89 -5.74 5.30
CA ALA A 127 -14.54 -4.72 4.31
C ALA A 127 -13.45 -5.22 3.33
N LEU A 128 -12.43 -5.95 3.81
CA LEU A 128 -11.41 -6.58 2.96
C LEU A 128 -12.06 -7.62 2.03
N SER A 129 -12.98 -8.44 2.56
CA SER A 129 -13.67 -9.47 1.80
C SER A 129 -14.63 -8.91 0.74
N ALA A 130 -15.18 -7.73 1.00
CA ALA A 130 -16.09 -7.02 0.10
C ALA A 130 -15.34 -6.15 -0.93
N ALA A 131 -14.02 -6.01 -0.83
CA ALA A 131 -13.22 -5.25 -1.77
C ALA A 131 -13.17 -5.99 -3.11
N ASP A 132 -13.96 -5.53 -4.08
CA ASP A 132 -14.09 -6.08 -5.44
C ASP A 132 -13.47 -5.18 -6.52
N GLY A 133 -12.77 -4.15 -6.09
CA GLY A 133 -12.12 -3.16 -6.93
C GLY A 133 -10.81 -3.64 -7.56
N SER A 134 -9.88 -2.73 -7.70
CA SER A 134 -8.53 -3.05 -8.17
C SER A 134 -7.74 -3.83 -7.11
N ILE A 135 -6.68 -4.53 -7.54
CA ILE A 135 -5.72 -5.13 -6.59
C ILE A 135 -5.19 -4.10 -5.60
N GLY A 136 -5.02 -2.85 -6.05
CA GLY A 136 -4.64 -1.73 -5.18
C GLY A 136 -5.62 -1.51 -4.05
N ASP A 137 -6.93 -1.52 -4.31
CA ASP A 137 -7.97 -1.34 -3.29
C ASP A 137 -7.96 -2.48 -2.28
N MET A 138 -7.75 -3.72 -2.74
CA MET A 138 -7.62 -4.89 -1.87
C MET A 138 -6.38 -4.80 -0.99
N VAL A 139 -5.24 -4.33 -1.52
CA VAL A 139 -4.01 -4.11 -0.74
C VAL A 139 -4.23 -3.05 0.32
N GLU A 140 -4.94 -1.96 0.01
CA GLU A 140 -5.26 -0.93 1.03
C GLU A 140 -6.19 -1.45 2.12
N ALA A 141 -7.15 -2.30 1.78
CA ALA A 141 -8.02 -2.95 2.76
C ALA A 141 -7.24 -3.92 3.68
N ASP A 142 -6.32 -4.70 3.12
CA ASP A 142 -5.40 -5.58 3.85
C ASP A 142 -4.51 -4.78 4.82
N LEU A 143 -3.87 -3.73 4.32
CA LEU A 143 -3.05 -2.85 5.15
C LEU A 143 -3.87 -2.16 6.26
N THR A 144 -5.13 -1.82 5.97
CA THR A 144 -6.04 -1.23 6.96
C THR A 144 -6.36 -2.22 8.08
N PHE A 145 -6.61 -3.50 7.76
CA PHE A 145 -6.82 -4.54 8.76
C PHE A 145 -5.61 -4.69 9.70
N HIS A 146 -4.41 -4.80 9.14
CA HIS A 146 -3.19 -4.96 9.91
C HIS A 146 -2.83 -3.73 10.74
N ARG A 147 -3.10 -2.53 10.20
CA ARG A 147 -2.95 -1.27 10.94
C ARG A 147 -3.91 -1.21 12.13
N LEU A 148 -5.19 -1.56 11.90
CA LEU A 148 -6.20 -1.58 12.96
C LEU A 148 -5.81 -2.53 14.09
N LEU A 149 -5.26 -3.72 13.80
CA LEU A 149 -4.73 -4.62 14.81
C LEU A 149 -3.73 -3.92 15.76
N CYS A 150 -2.87 -3.07 15.21
CA CYS A 150 -1.92 -2.27 16.00
C CYS A 150 -2.63 -1.10 16.74
N GLU A 151 -3.56 -0.42 16.11
CA GLU A 151 -4.29 0.73 16.69
C GLU A 151 -5.12 0.35 17.90
N LEU A 152 -5.75 -0.82 17.89
CA LEU A 152 -6.60 -1.32 18.96
C LEU A 152 -5.84 -1.57 20.28
N THR A 153 -4.50 -1.65 20.24
CA THR A 153 -3.69 -1.67 21.46
C THR A 153 -3.68 -0.33 22.20
N GLY A 154 -3.94 0.79 21.50
CA GLY A 154 -3.74 2.13 22.02
C GLY A 154 -2.28 2.56 22.09
N ASN A 155 -1.32 1.72 21.64
CA ASN A 155 0.11 2.01 21.64
C ASN A 155 0.52 2.83 20.41
N ALA A 156 0.50 4.15 20.54
CA ALA A 156 0.85 5.06 19.45
C ALA A 156 2.29 4.88 18.92
N THR A 157 3.20 4.34 19.72
CA THR A 157 4.58 4.08 19.28
C THR A 157 4.64 2.85 18.38
N LEU A 158 3.88 1.81 18.70
CA LEU A 158 3.74 0.63 17.88
C LEU A 158 3.12 0.96 16.52
N VAL A 159 2.04 1.76 16.52
CA VAL A 159 1.39 2.22 15.28
C VAL A 159 2.37 2.99 14.40
N ARG A 160 3.10 3.97 14.95
CA ARG A 160 4.11 4.72 14.18
C ARG A 160 5.23 3.83 13.62
N ALA A 161 5.69 2.85 14.41
CA ALA A 161 6.70 1.90 13.93
C ALA A 161 6.15 1.06 12.78
N TRP A 162 4.92 0.56 12.90
CA TRP A 162 4.26 -0.22 11.87
C TRP A 162 4.06 0.58 10.57
N GLU A 163 3.64 1.85 10.68
CA GLU A 163 3.41 2.74 9.54
C GLU A 163 4.66 2.94 8.65
N THR A 164 5.87 2.80 9.19
CA THR A 164 7.10 2.89 8.39
C THR A 164 7.23 1.80 7.33
N PHE A 165 6.52 0.70 7.49
CA PHE A 165 6.54 -0.43 6.56
C PHE A 165 5.41 -0.41 5.53
N THR A 166 4.40 0.45 5.70
CA THR A 166 3.19 0.47 4.85
C THR A 166 3.54 0.62 3.36
N GLY A 167 4.39 1.59 3.02
CA GLY A 167 4.83 1.81 1.64
C GLY A 167 5.59 0.62 1.05
N PRO A 168 6.68 0.17 1.68
CA PRO A 168 7.44 -0.99 1.24
C PRO A 168 6.60 -2.27 1.10
N ILE A 169 5.67 -2.52 2.02
CA ILE A 169 4.78 -3.70 1.97
C ILE A 169 3.83 -3.60 0.77
N ARG A 170 3.23 -2.43 0.56
CA ARG A 170 2.40 -2.17 -0.61
C ARG A 170 3.15 -2.52 -1.90
N VAL A 171 4.38 -2.05 -2.05
CA VAL A 171 5.25 -2.37 -3.18
C VAL A 171 5.47 -3.87 -3.29
N ALA A 172 5.82 -4.53 -2.18
CA ALA A 172 6.09 -5.96 -2.15
C ALA A 172 4.88 -6.79 -2.63
N ILE A 173 3.68 -6.48 -2.14
CA ILE A 173 2.45 -7.19 -2.50
C ILE A 173 2.09 -6.94 -3.97
N LEU A 174 2.12 -5.68 -4.41
CA LEU A 174 1.79 -5.32 -5.79
C LEU A 174 2.77 -5.93 -6.80
N PHE A 175 4.06 -6.01 -6.44
CA PHE A 175 5.08 -6.57 -7.33
C PHE A 175 5.18 -8.09 -7.28
N ALA A 176 4.59 -8.76 -6.30
CA ALA A 176 4.48 -10.22 -6.29
C ALA A 176 3.59 -10.78 -7.41
N GLY A 177 2.76 -9.93 -7.97
CA GLY A 177 1.79 -10.28 -9.01
C GLY A 177 0.40 -10.62 -8.45
N PRO A 178 -0.62 -10.57 -9.33
CA PRO A 178 -2.03 -10.67 -8.91
C PRO A 178 -2.36 -11.94 -8.12
N GLU A 179 -1.89 -13.10 -8.57
CA GLU A 179 -2.19 -14.38 -7.94
C GLU A 179 -1.63 -14.46 -6.51
N ALA A 180 -0.37 -14.05 -6.33
CA ALA A 180 0.27 -14.03 -5.02
C ALA A 180 -0.37 -12.99 -4.09
N ALA A 181 -0.72 -11.81 -4.62
CA ALA A 181 -1.43 -10.78 -3.88
C ALA A 181 -2.78 -11.28 -3.36
N LEU A 182 -3.61 -11.86 -4.23
CA LEU A 182 -4.92 -12.41 -3.87
C LEU A 182 -4.80 -13.54 -2.83
N ALA A 183 -3.83 -14.44 -2.99
CA ALA A 183 -3.60 -15.50 -2.01
C ALA A 183 -3.20 -14.94 -0.63
N ASN A 184 -2.43 -13.86 -0.58
CA ASN A 184 -2.02 -13.22 0.66
C ASN A 184 -3.17 -12.53 1.37
N MET A 185 -4.07 -11.88 0.63
CA MET A 185 -5.21 -11.12 1.15
C MET A 185 -6.46 -11.98 1.37
N ALA A 186 -6.37 -13.32 1.22
CA ALA A 186 -7.52 -14.21 1.41
C ALA A 186 -8.12 -14.09 2.82
N ALA A 187 -9.43 -13.87 2.91
CA ALA A 187 -10.15 -13.65 4.17
C ALA A 187 -9.90 -14.76 5.20
N ALA A 188 -9.91 -16.02 4.77
CA ALA A 188 -9.69 -17.17 5.64
C ALA A 188 -8.35 -17.14 6.40
N ARG A 189 -7.33 -16.46 5.88
CA ARG A 189 -6.04 -16.27 6.58
C ARG A 189 -6.14 -15.24 7.69
N HIS A 190 -6.95 -14.22 7.52
CA HIS A 190 -7.18 -13.17 8.51
C HIS A 190 -8.17 -13.63 9.60
N GLU A 191 -9.17 -14.46 9.25
CA GLU A 191 -10.04 -15.14 10.21
C GLU A 191 -9.24 -15.91 11.25
N GLN A 192 -8.18 -16.62 10.83
CA GLN A 192 -7.30 -17.36 11.75
C GLN A 192 -6.61 -16.45 12.78
N LEU A 193 -6.33 -15.20 12.44
CA LEU A 193 -5.77 -14.22 13.39
C LEU A 193 -6.82 -13.80 14.43
N ILE A 194 -8.04 -13.51 13.99
CA ILE A 194 -9.15 -13.15 14.86
C ILE A 194 -9.46 -14.29 15.83
N ASP A 195 -9.54 -15.53 15.32
CA ASP A 195 -9.78 -16.73 16.11
C ASP A 195 -8.68 -16.98 17.16
N ALA A 196 -7.41 -16.79 16.77
CA ALA A 196 -6.29 -16.97 17.67
C ALA A 196 -6.24 -15.93 18.79
N ILE A 197 -6.64 -14.68 18.51
CA ILE A 197 -6.75 -13.62 19.51
C ILE A 197 -7.95 -13.91 20.43
N GLY A 198 -9.05 -14.41 19.89
CA GLY A 198 -10.29 -14.68 20.62
C GLY A 198 -10.22 -15.88 21.55
N SER A 199 -9.64 -16.98 21.10
CA SER A 199 -9.67 -18.28 21.80
C SER A 199 -8.35 -18.67 22.45
N GLY A 200 -7.22 -18.07 22.02
CA GLY A 200 -5.89 -18.41 22.48
C GLY A 200 -5.39 -17.51 23.60
N GLY A 201 -4.26 -17.89 24.18
CA GLY A 201 -3.47 -16.99 25.02
C GLY A 201 -2.49 -16.16 24.19
N PRO A 202 -1.72 -15.25 24.83
CA PRO A 202 -0.80 -14.34 24.17
C PRO A 202 0.17 -15.02 23.20
N ASP A 203 0.70 -16.18 23.59
CA ASP A 203 1.64 -16.93 22.75
C ASP A 203 0.97 -17.56 21.53
N THR A 204 -0.29 -17.97 21.64
CA THR A 204 -1.06 -18.50 20.50
C THR A 204 -1.36 -17.41 19.50
N ALA A 205 -1.81 -16.23 19.97
CA ALA A 205 -2.05 -15.07 19.13
C ALA A 205 -0.78 -14.61 18.41
N ARG A 206 0.36 -14.55 19.12
CA ARG A 206 1.67 -14.21 18.53
C ARG A 206 2.07 -15.18 17.43
N ARG A 207 2.02 -16.49 17.70
CA ARG A 207 2.37 -17.52 16.71
C ARG A 207 1.48 -17.51 15.49
N ALA A 208 0.19 -17.19 15.65
CA ALA A 208 -0.71 -17.04 14.50
C ALA A 208 -0.26 -15.91 13.56
N VAL A 209 0.12 -14.75 14.12
CA VAL A 209 0.67 -13.64 13.35
C VAL A 209 1.99 -14.02 12.68
N GLU A 210 2.92 -14.67 13.40
CA GLU A 210 4.19 -15.13 12.83
C GLU A 210 3.97 -16.07 11.65
N ALA A 211 3.05 -17.04 11.78
CA ALA A 211 2.71 -17.97 10.71
C ALA A 211 2.06 -17.23 9.52
N HIS A 212 1.15 -16.29 9.79
CA HIS A 212 0.51 -15.45 8.77
C HIS A 212 1.54 -14.66 7.96
N MET A 213 2.47 -13.98 8.63
CA MET A 213 3.53 -13.20 7.99
C MET A 213 4.50 -14.07 7.20
N HIS A 214 4.88 -15.21 7.73
CA HIS A 214 5.78 -16.14 7.03
C HIS A 214 5.16 -16.68 5.74
N GLN A 215 3.88 -17.06 5.78
CA GLN A 215 3.16 -17.58 4.61
C GLN A 215 2.83 -16.48 3.59
N GLY A 216 2.56 -15.25 4.07
CA GLY A 216 2.19 -14.11 3.25
C GLY A 216 3.37 -13.36 2.64
N ARG A 217 4.61 -13.73 2.96
CA ARG A 217 5.78 -13.05 2.41
C ARG A 217 5.90 -13.29 0.90
N PRO A 218 5.79 -12.24 0.08
CA PRO A 218 6.03 -12.38 -1.35
C PRO A 218 7.51 -12.68 -1.61
N HIS A 219 7.81 -13.29 -2.75
CA HIS A 219 9.17 -13.36 -3.27
C HIS A 219 9.45 -12.13 -4.12
N ALA A 220 10.68 -11.62 -4.06
CA ALA A 220 11.10 -10.54 -4.95
C ALA A 220 10.88 -10.98 -6.40
N ALA A 221 10.25 -10.12 -7.17
CA ALA A 221 10.11 -10.37 -8.59
C ALA A 221 11.50 -10.28 -9.22
N GLY A 222 12.01 -11.42 -9.66
CA GLY A 222 13.28 -11.46 -10.40
C GLY A 222 13.24 -10.53 -11.62
N PRO A 223 14.36 -9.95 -12.04
CA PRO A 223 14.42 -9.17 -13.26
C PRO A 223 14.05 -10.08 -14.45
N GLY A 224 12.85 -9.87 -15.02
CA GLY A 224 12.43 -10.53 -16.25
C GLY A 224 11.52 -11.76 -16.13
N GLY A 225 10.52 -11.75 -15.27
CA GLY A 225 9.39 -12.69 -15.40
C GLY A 225 8.55 -12.31 -16.64
N PRO A 226 8.20 -13.27 -17.54
CA PRO A 226 7.57 -12.94 -18.80
C PRO A 226 6.17 -12.37 -18.59
N VAL A 227 5.96 -11.16 -19.09
CA VAL A 227 4.61 -10.66 -19.39
C VAL A 227 4.04 -11.58 -20.44
N ARG A 228 3.10 -12.47 -20.05
CA ARG A 228 2.30 -13.20 -21.03
C ARG A 228 1.43 -12.20 -21.77
N SER A 229 1.93 -11.75 -22.92
CA SER A 229 1.12 -11.02 -23.88
C SER A 229 -0.02 -11.92 -24.31
N SER A 230 -1.25 -11.55 -23.94
CA SER A 230 -2.48 -12.11 -24.53
C SER A 230 -2.47 -11.74 -26.01
N GLN A 231 -1.99 -12.66 -26.84
CA GLN A 231 -2.14 -12.57 -28.28
C GLN A 231 -3.63 -12.68 -28.61
N HIS A 232 -4.22 -11.55 -28.90
CA HIS A 232 -5.49 -11.49 -29.64
C HIS A 232 -5.22 -12.10 -31.03
N ARG A 233 -5.57 -13.38 -31.20
CA ARG A 233 -5.65 -13.98 -32.54
C ARG A 233 -6.88 -13.40 -33.23
N SER A 234 -6.67 -12.37 -34.03
CA SER A 234 -7.64 -12.02 -35.08
C SER A 234 -7.61 -13.11 -36.11
N THR A 235 -8.60 -13.99 -36.09
CA THR A 235 -8.95 -14.85 -37.20
C THR A 235 -9.70 -14.00 -38.23
N VAL A 236 -8.99 -13.51 -39.21
CA VAL A 236 -9.62 -13.07 -40.47
C VAL A 236 -9.89 -14.30 -41.27
N ASN A 237 -11.18 -14.58 -41.44
CA ASN A 237 -11.66 -15.62 -42.34
C ASN A 237 -11.86 -15.03 -43.75
N ARG A 238 -11.33 -15.70 -44.73
CA ARG A 238 -11.64 -15.49 -46.15
C ARG A 238 -12.91 -16.22 -46.51
#